data_0560f75e381b73ae211a82d082c24a04
#
_entry.id   0560f75e381b73ae211a82d082c24a04
#
_cell.length_a   1.000
_cell.length_b   1.000
_cell.length_c   1.000
_cell.angle_alpha   90.00
_cell.angle_beta   90.00
_cell.angle_gamma   90.00
#
_symmetry.space_group_name_H-M   'P 1'
#
loop_
_entity.id
_entity.type
_entity.pdbx_description
1 polymer ?
#
loop_
_entity_poly.entity_id
_entity_poly.type
_entity_poly.pdbx_seq_one_letter_code
_entity_poly.pdbx_strand_id
1 'polypeptide(L)'
;GNLIDLDIELAEGNKYYFGDIKFLGNSVYSNEQLSRVLGLFKGDTYNGVLLKKRISDNSKPDGEDLTNLYQNNGYLFSSVNAVEIAAENDTIDFEIRITEGKPAFFNKISVVGNTVTNDNVIYRELRTKPGELYSKDKVVRTVRELGQLGFFDPEQISPDFKNVDPNNGTVDIEYGLVPKGASQVELQGGYGGGGF
;
A
#
# COMPACT_ATOMS: atom_id res chain seq x y z
N GLY A 1 -40.39 -30.17 1.65
CA GLY A 1 -39.15 -29.42 1.78
C GLY A 1 -38.35 -30.05 2.91
N ASN A 2 -37.14 -30.50 2.60
CA ASN A 2 -36.24 -31.03 3.63
C ASN A 2 -35.64 -29.82 4.38
N LEU A 3 -35.94 -29.71 5.67
CA LEU A 3 -35.27 -28.84 6.58
C LEU A 3 -33.95 -29.50 6.98
N ILE A 4 -32.85 -28.78 6.84
CA ILE A 4 -31.55 -29.20 7.36
C ILE A 4 -31.32 -28.38 8.63
N ASP A 5 -31.30 -29.04 9.77
CA ASP A 5 -30.86 -28.42 11.03
C ASP A 5 -29.33 -28.50 11.08
N LEU A 6 -28.69 -27.36 11.23
CA LEU A 6 -27.24 -27.24 11.36
C LEU A 6 -26.93 -26.84 12.79
N ASP A 7 -26.42 -27.75 13.59
CA ASP A 7 -25.86 -27.45 14.91
C ASP A 7 -24.39 -27.13 14.77
N ILE A 8 -24.02 -25.89 15.14
CA ILE A 8 -22.64 -25.45 15.15
C ILE A 8 -22.17 -25.32 16.60
N GLU A 9 -21.34 -26.24 17.05
CA GLU A 9 -20.62 -26.10 18.32
C GLU A 9 -19.39 -25.21 18.13
N LEU A 10 -19.37 -24.06 18.77
CA LEU A 10 -18.23 -23.14 18.79
C LEU A 10 -17.49 -23.29 20.12
N ALA A 11 -16.26 -23.81 20.08
CA ALA A 11 -15.35 -23.76 21.22
C ALA A 11 -14.53 -22.46 21.12
N GLU A 12 -14.87 -21.46 21.94
CA GLU A 12 -14.05 -20.28 22.07
C GLU A 12 -12.76 -20.62 22.84
N GLY A 13 -11.60 -20.36 22.22
CA GLY A 13 -10.31 -20.48 22.89
C GLY A 13 -10.09 -19.38 23.94
N ASN A 14 -9.00 -19.47 24.70
CA ASN A 14 -8.63 -18.48 25.70
C ASN A 14 -8.47 -17.10 25.05
N LYS A 15 -8.93 -16.08 25.78
CA LYS A 15 -8.79 -14.67 25.38
C LYS A 15 -7.39 -14.20 25.72
N TYR A 16 -6.66 -13.69 24.73
CA TYR A 16 -5.34 -13.14 24.90
C TYR A 16 -5.36 -11.61 24.88
N TYR A 17 -4.34 -11.01 25.51
CA TYR A 17 -4.18 -9.55 25.59
C TYR A 17 -2.77 -9.17 25.11
N PHE A 18 -2.64 -7.94 24.61
CA PHE A 18 -1.31 -7.39 24.34
C PHE A 18 -0.56 -7.17 25.65
N GLY A 19 0.65 -7.70 25.73
CA GLY A 19 1.63 -7.39 26.77
C GLY A 19 2.45 -6.17 26.41
N ASP A 20 3.75 -6.21 26.67
CA ASP A 20 4.66 -5.12 26.32
C ASP A 20 4.86 -5.07 24.79
N ILE A 21 4.81 -3.85 24.26
CA ILE A 21 5.08 -3.57 22.84
C ILE A 21 6.29 -2.64 22.78
N LYS A 22 7.40 -3.16 22.27
CA LYS A 22 8.66 -2.43 22.16
C LYS A 22 8.96 -2.11 20.70
N PHE A 23 9.50 -0.92 20.46
CA PHE A 23 9.98 -0.51 19.14
C PHE A 23 11.49 -0.58 19.11
N LEU A 24 12.06 -1.19 18.07
CA LEU A 24 13.50 -1.34 17.86
C LEU A 24 13.89 -0.86 16.47
N GLY A 25 15.00 -0.11 16.38
CA GLY A 25 15.56 0.37 15.12
C GLY A 25 14.98 1.70 14.64
N ASN A 26 14.08 2.33 15.40
CA ASN A 26 13.50 3.62 15.09
C ASN A 26 14.42 4.77 15.57
N SER A 27 14.99 5.52 14.65
CA SER A 27 15.74 6.75 14.93
C SER A 27 15.04 8.01 14.41
N VAL A 28 14.18 7.87 13.41
CA VAL A 28 13.43 8.96 12.78
C VAL A 28 12.23 9.37 13.62
N TYR A 29 11.51 8.39 14.15
CA TYR A 29 10.31 8.62 14.98
C TYR A 29 10.50 8.13 16.40
N SER A 30 9.96 8.89 17.36
CA SER A 30 9.98 8.46 18.76
C SER A 30 9.01 7.28 19.02
N ASN A 31 9.24 6.57 20.12
CA ASN A 31 8.34 5.49 20.54
C ASN A 31 6.90 5.98 20.73
N GLU A 32 6.71 7.21 21.23
CA GLU A 32 5.39 7.79 21.44
C GLU A 32 4.68 8.09 20.12
N GLN A 33 5.42 8.55 19.11
CA GLN A 33 4.86 8.78 17.77
C GLN A 33 4.42 7.47 17.13
N LEU A 34 5.28 6.45 17.15
CA LEU A 34 4.97 5.13 16.61
C LEU A 34 3.82 4.45 17.36
N SER A 35 3.79 4.56 18.68
CA SER A 35 2.72 4.00 19.50
C SER A 35 1.35 4.62 19.19
N ARG A 36 1.30 5.91 18.91
CA ARG A 36 0.06 6.60 18.49
C ARG A 36 -0.46 6.08 17.16
N VAL A 37 0.41 5.87 16.20
CA VAL A 37 0.04 5.34 14.87
C VAL A 37 -0.38 3.87 14.98
N LEU A 38 0.37 3.07 15.75
CA LEU A 38 0.01 1.67 16.00
C LEU A 38 -1.36 1.55 16.67
N GLY A 39 -1.66 2.42 17.66
CA GLY A 39 -2.96 2.46 18.34
C GLY A 39 -3.35 1.16 19.05
N LEU A 40 -2.36 0.38 19.47
CA LEU A 40 -2.50 -0.84 20.27
C LEU A 40 -1.64 -0.72 21.50
N PHE A 41 -2.23 -1.00 22.65
CA PHE A 41 -1.59 -0.76 23.96
C PHE A 41 -1.61 -2.03 24.82
N LYS A 42 -0.71 -2.07 25.78
CA LYS A 42 -0.70 -3.11 26.82
C LYS A 42 -2.05 -3.20 27.52
N GLY A 43 -2.60 -4.40 27.58
CA GLY A 43 -3.91 -4.68 28.16
C GLY A 43 -5.07 -4.70 27.18
N ASP A 44 -4.89 -4.21 25.95
CA ASP A 44 -5.90 -4.35 24.90
C ASP A 44 -6.10 -5.84 24.55
N THR A 45 -7.32 -6.21 24.17
CA THR A 45 -7.57 -7.56 23.65
C THR A 45 -6.74 -7.81 22.40
N TYR A 46 -6.03 -8.94 22.39
CA TYR A 46 -5.22 -9.32 21.25
C TYR A 46 -6.06 -9.48 19.98
N ASN A 47 -5.63 -8.81 18.92
CA ASN A 47 -6.20 -8.93 17.60
C ASN A 47 -5.07 -8.90 16.56
N GLY A 48 -4.67 -10.08 16.09
CA GLY A 48 -3.58 -10.23 15.13
C GLY A 48 -3.87 -9.64 13.75
N VAL A 49 -5.13 -9.61 13.34
CA VAL A 49 -5.55 -8.98 12.07
C VAL A 49 -5.39 -7.46 12.17
N LEU A 50 -5.82 -6.88 13.29
CA LEU A 50 -5.67 -5.45 13.51
C LEU A 50 -4.19 -5.05 13.64
N LEU A 51 -3.38 -5.84 14.34
CA LEU A 51 -1.93 -5.63 14.42
C LEU A 51 -1.30 -5.57 13.02
N LYS A 52 -1.59 -6.55 12.16
CA LYS A 52 -1.10 -6.56 10.77
C LYS A 52 -1.51 -5.31 10.00
N LYS A 53 -2.77 -4.89 10.11
CA LYS A 53 -3.27 -3.67 9.45
C LYS A 53 -2.60 -2.40 9.97
N ARG A 54 -2.31 -2.33 11.26
CA ARG A 54 -1.60 -1.18 11.85
C ARG A 54 -0.12 -1.12 11.47
N ILE A 55 0.47 -2.27 11.15
CA ILE A 55 1.82 -2.34 10.58
C ILE A 55 1.80 -1.95 9.11
N SER A 56 0.91 -2.58 8.30
CA SER A 56 0.78 -2.33 6.87
C SER A 56 -0.58 -2.81 6.36
N ASP A 57 -1.44 -1.90 5.94
CA ASP A 57 -2.75 -2.23 5.37
C ASP A 57 -2.73 -2.16 3.84
N ASN A 58 -2.50 -3.30 3.20
CA ASN A 58 -2.49 -3.40 1.75
C ASN A 58 -3.84 -3.10 1.08
N SER A 59 -4.95 -3.13 1.85
CA SER A 59 -6.28 -2.79 1.35
C SER A 59 -6.53 -1.27 1.28
N LYS A 60 -5.68 -0.48 1.94
CA LYS A 60 -5.78 0.98 2.00
C LYS A 60 -4.42 1.61 1.69
N PRO A 61 -4.11 1.85 0.41
CA PRO A 61 -2.81 2.42 0.01
C PRO A 61 -2.48 3.77 0.66
N ASP A 62 -3.51 4.52 1.05
CA ASP A 62 -3.43 5.80 1.76
C ASP A 62 -3.82 5.71 3.24
N GLY A 63 -3.80 4.51 3.83
CA GLY A 63 -4.12 4.27 5.23
C GLY A 63 -3.07 4.82 6.19
N GLU A 64 -3.51 5.02 7.44
CA GLU A 64 -2.63 5.40 8.54
C GLU A 64 -2.07 4.14 9.22
N ASP A 65 -0.93 3.67 8.72
CA ASP A 65 -0.18 2.56 9.32
C ASP A 65 1.31 2.90 9.42
N LEU A 66 2.09 2.09 10.13
CA LEU A 66 3.51 2.34 10.36
C LEU A 66 4.32 2.35 9.05
N THR A 67 4.02 1.45 8.13
CA THR A 67 4.70 1.39 6.84
C THR A 67 4.45 2.66 6.02
N ASN A 68 3.21 3.12 5.95
CA ASN A 68 2.85 4.35 5.25
C ASN A 68 3.46 5.59 5.91
N LEU A 69 3.56 5.63 7.25
CA LEU A 69 4.23 6.71 7.95
C LEU A 69 5.67 6.90 7.43
N TYR A 70 6.42 5.81 7.30
CA TYR A 70 7.78 5.86 6.78
C TYR A 70 7.82 6.18 5.27
N GLN A 71 7.02 5.49 4.48
CA GLN A 71 7.04 5.64 3.02
C GLN A 71 6.49 6.99 2.53
N ASN A 72 5.59 7.62 3.26
CA ASN A 72 5.10 8.96 2.94
C ASN A 72 6.14 10.05 3.22
N ASN A 73 7.16 9.74 4.01
CA ASN A 73 8.21 10.67 4.42
C ASN A 73 9.59 10.31 3.87
N GLY A 74 9.65 9.64 2.74
CA GLY A 74 10.88 9.39 2.00
C GLY A 74 11.53 8.03 2.23
N TYR A 75 11.07 7.25 3.16
CA TYR A 75 11.72 5.97 3.53
C TYR A 75 11.17 4.79 2.74
N LEU A 76 11.38 4.82 1.42
CA LEU A 76 10.96 3.74 0.50
C LEU A 76 11.54 2.39 0.90
N PHE A 77 12.78 2.36 1.38
CA PHE A 77 13.51 1.13 1.71
C PHE A 77 13.26 0.65 3.14
N SER A 78 12.34 1.29 3.87
CA SER A 78 11.98 0.88 5.23
C SER A 78 11.24 -0.44 5.27
N SER A 79 11.40 -1.14 6.37
CA SER A 79 10.60 -2.32 6.69
C SER A 79 10.18 -2.29 8.16
N VAL A 80 8.96 -2.72 8.43
CA VAL A 80 8.37 -2.78 9.76
C VAL A 80 7.79 -4.16 9.98
N ASN A 81 8.26 -4.87 11.00
CA ASN A 81 7.83 -6.23 11.29
C ASN A 81 7.48 -6.36 12.78
N ALA A 82 6.35 -6.98 13.08
CA ALA A 82 5.98 -7.36 14.43
C ALA A 82 6.48 -8.79 14.72
N VAL A 83 7.20 -8.96 15.81
CA VAL A 83 7.72 -10.25 16.27
C VAL A 83 7.19 -10.53 17.65
N GLU A 84 6.53 -11.67 17.84
CA GLU A 84 6.13 -12.19 19.12
C GLU A 84 7.37 -12.68 19.88
N ILE A 85 7.60 -12.17 21.10
CA ILE A 85 8.79 -12.51 21.90
C ILE A 85 8.45 -13.36 23.13
N ALA A 86 7.25 -13.26 23.66
CA ALA A 86 6.78 -14.07 24.76
C ALA A 86 5.26 -14.19 24.75
N ALA A 87 4.76 -15.33 25.23
CA ALA A 87 3.32 -15.56 25.44
C ALA A 87 3.17 -16.28 26.78
N GLU A 88 2.81 -15.51 27.83
CA GLU A 88 2.65 -16.02 29.16
C GLU A 88 1.43 -15.41 29.84
N ASN A 89 0.71 -16.19 30.65
CA ASN A 89 -0.43 -15.72 31.44
C ASN A 89 -1.49 -14.95 30.61
N ASP A 90 -1.88 -15.50 29.47
CA ASP A 90 -2.82 -14.90 28.52
C ASP A 90 -2.38 -13.54 27.94
N THR A 91 -1.13 -13.18 28.05
CA THR A 91 -0.51 -11.96 27.50
C THR A 91 0.53 -12.30 26.46
N ILE A 92 0.59 -11.51 25.38
CA ILE A 92 1.56 -11.66 24.29
C ILE A 92 2.37 -10.39 24.16
N ASP A 93 3.68 -10.52 24.33
CA ASP A 93 4.65 -9.43 24.16
C ASP A 93 5.17 -9.37 22.74
N PHE A 94 5.32 -8.15 22.21
CA PHE A 94 5.79 -7.91 20.85
C PHE A 94 6.99 -6.98 20.80
N GLU A 95 7.88 -7.25 19.87
CA GLU A 95 8.85 -6.28 19.35
C GLU A 95 8.43 -5.84 17.93
N ILE A 96 8.29 -4.54 17.75
CA ILE A 96 8.14 -3.94 16.43
C ILE A 96 9.53 -3.59 15.92
N ARG A 97 10.06 -4.42 15.02
CA ARG A 97 11.40 -4.29 14.46
C ARG A 97 11.35 -3.46 13.21
N ILE A 98 12.10 -2.36 13.19
CA ILE A 98 12.10 -1.36 12.14
C ILE A 98 13.51 -1.27 11.54
N THR A 99 13.56 -1.36 10.22
CA THR A 99 14.74 -0.99 9.44
C THR A 99 14.36 0.23 8.62
N GLU A 100 14.96 1.38 8.89
CA GLU A 100 14.54 2.63 8.27
C GLU A 100 15.15 2.82 6.87
N GLY A 101 16.42 2.47 6.70
CA GLY A 101 17.15 2.68 5.46
C GLY A 101 17.46 4.16 5.20
N LYS A 102 17.91 4.45 3.99
CA LYS A 102 18.16 5.83 3.54
C LYS A 102 16.87 6.46 3.01
N PRO A 103 16.72 7.79 3.10
CA PRO A 103 15.71 8.51 2.32
C PRO A 103 15.92 8.27 0.82
N ALA A 104 14.81 8.08 0.10
CA ALA A 104 14.80 7.94 -1.35
C ALA A 104 14.27 9.21 -2.02
N PHE A 105 14.72 9.43 -3.26
CA PHE A 105 14.30 10.55 -4.10
C PHE A 105 13.80 10.02 -5.45
N PHE A 106 12.79 10.68 -6.01
CA PHE A 106 12.38 10.42 -7.37
C PHE A 106 13.48 10.85 -8.33
N ASN A 107 13.89 9.96 -9.24
CA ASN A 107 14.89 10.27 -10.26
C ASN A 107 14.19 10.58 -11.60
N LYS A 108 13.56 9.58 -12.21
CA LYS A 108 12.81 9.75 -13.46
C LYS A 108 11.33 9.49 -13.24
N ILE A 109 10.49 10.37 -13.78
CA ILE A 109 9.03 10.17 -13.83
C ILE A 109 8.62 10.10 -15.29
N SER A 110 7.94 9.03 -15.67
CA SER A 110 7.48 8.81 -17.04
C SER A 110 6.06 8.28 -17.08
N VAL A 111 5.43 8.42 -18.22
CA VAL A 111 4.07 7.93 -18.49
C VAL A 111 4.10 7.14 -19.80
N VAL A 112 3.45 5.99 -19.82
CA VAL A 112 3.30 5.13 -21.01
C VAL A 112 1.84 4.77 -21.24
N GLY A 113 1.49 4.44 -22.48
CA GLY A 113 0.14 4.00 -22.85
C GLY A 113 -0.85 5.15 -23.15
N ASN A 114 -0.41 6.41 -23.16
CA ASN A 114 -1.25 7.52 -23.61
C ASN A 114 -1.33 7.57 -25.14
N THR A 115 -2.51 7.34 -25.67
CA THR A 115 -2.80 7.45 -27.12
C THR A 115 -4.01 8.34 -27.41
N VAL A 116 -4.60 8.93 -26.37
CA VAL A 116 -5.93 9.58 -26.50
C VAL A 116 -5.94 11.05 -26.14
N THR A 117 -4.88 11.59 -25.52
CA THR A 117 -4.82 13.00 -25.13
C THR A 117 -3.39 13.56 -25.25
N ASN A 118 -3.26 14.89 -25.07
CA ASN A 118 -1.96 15.54 -25.08
C ASN A 118 -1.19 15.23 -23.78
N ASP A 119 0.08 14.92 -23.89
CA ASP A 119 0.95 14.63 -22.74
C ASP A 119 0.95 15.75 -21.69
N ASN A 120 0.86 17.01 -22.10
CA ASN A 120 0.77 18.14 -21.16
C ASN A 120 -0.42 18.06 -20.21
N VAL A 121 -1.54 17.46 -20.64
CA VAL A 121 -2.71 17.24 -19.78
C VAL A 121 -2.37 16.26 -18.68
N ILE A 122 -1.63 15.20 -19.02
CA ILE A 122 -1.23 14.15 -18.09
C ILE A 122 -0.18 14.67 -17.12
N TYR A 123 0.88 15.29 -17.63
CA TYR A 123 2.01 15.73 -16.80
C TYR A 123 1.61 16.80 -15.77
N ARG A 124 0.54 17.56 -15.98
CA ARG A 124 0.00 18.49 -14.97
C ARG A 124 -0.57 17.79 -13.74
N GLU A 125 -1.07 16.57 -13.91
CA GLU A 125 -1.69 15.80 -12.83
C GLU A 125 -0.69 15.00 -12.01
N LEU A 126 0.57 14.93 -12.46
CA LEU A 126 1.61 14.21 -11.72
C LEU A 126 2.01 14.97 -10.46
N ARG A 127 1.82 14.35 -9.30
CA ARG A 127 2.24 14.89 -8.00
C ARG A 127 3.65 14.49 -7.63
N THR A 128 4.21 13.52 -8.34
CA THR A 128 5.61 13.09 -8.22
C THR A 128 6.48 13.84 -9.21
N LYS A 129 7.60 14.40 -8.74
CA LYS A 129 8.52 15.18 -9.56
C LYS A 129 9.94 14.70 -9.38
N PRO A 130 10.77 14.69 -10.44
CA PRO A 130 12.19 14.37 -10.34
C PRO A 130 12.90 15.26 -9.31
N GLY A 131 13.77 14.64 -8.49
CA GLY A 131 14.53 15.32 -7.45
C GLY A 131 13.81 15.56 -6.13
N GLU A 132 12.49 15.37 -6.07
CA GLU A 132 11.75 15.44 -4.80
C GLU A 132 11.90 14.18 -3.96
N LEU A 133 11.75 14.35 -2.65
CA LEU A 133 11.71 13.25 -1.69
C LEU A 133 10.59 12.27 -2.03
N TYR A 134 10.88 10.97 -2.02
CA TYR A 134 9.88 9.94 -2.24
C TYR A 134 8.72 10.08 -1.26
N SER A 135 7.51 9.93 -1.76
CA SER A 135 6.30 9.89 -0.98
C SER A 135 5.30 8.94 -1.64
N LYS A 136 4.92 7.88 -0.92
CA LYS A 136 3.90 6.95 -1.38
C LYS A 136 2.56 7.65 -1.59
N ASP A 137 2.20 8.59 -0.73
CA ASP A 137 0.97 9.38 -0.85
C ASP A 137 0.93 10.16 -2.17
N LYS A 138 2.04 10.76 -2.60
CA LYS A 138 2.13 11.44 -3.90
C LYS A 138 1.93 10.49 -5.08
N VAL A 139 2.45 9.26 -4.99
CA VAL A 139 2.22 8.23 -6.03
C VAL A 139 0.75 7.84 -6.08
N VAL A 140 0.15 7.55 -4.93
CA VAL A 140 -1.28 7.18 -4.84
C VAL A 140 -2.19 8.30 -5.35
N ARG A 141 -1.90 9.55 -4.98
CA ARG A 141 -2.64 10.73 -5.47
C ARG A 141 -2.51 10.88 -6.98
N THR A 142 -1.32 10.70 -7.53
CA THR A 142 -1.09 10.76 -8.98
C THR A 142 -1.98 9.74 -9.71
N VAL A 143 -2.00 8.48 -9.26
CA VAL A 143 -2.86 7.44 -9.84
C VAL A 143 -4.33 7.84 -9.79
N ARG A 144 -4.79 8.38 -8.66
CA ARG A 144 -6.17 8.84 -8.47
C ARG A 144 -6.53 9.99 -9.41
N GLU A 145 -5.67 10.99 -9.52
CA GLU A 145 -5.91 12.16 -10.38
C GLU A 145 -5.89 11.78 -11.87
N LEU A 146 -4.98 10.91 -12.29
CA LEU A 146 -4.99 10.37 -13.66
C LEU A 146 -6.29 9.60 -13.96
N GLY A 147 -6.81 8.84 -12.99
CA GLY A 147 -8.09 8.14 -13.10
C GLY A 147 -9.29 9.09 -13.23
N GLN A 148 -9.23 10.28 -12.62
CA GLN A 148 -10.29 11.28 -12.66
C GLN A 148 -10.36 12.07 -13.98
N LEU A 149 -9.33 12.02 -14.82
CA LEU A 149 -9.32 12.68 -16.13
C LEU A 149 -10.41 12.15 -17.09
N GLY A 150 -10.89 10.93 -16.87
CA GLY A 150 -11.95 10.34 -17.68
C GLY A 150 -11.49 9.71 -19.00
N PHE A 151 -10.23 9.83 -19.36
CA PHE A 151 -9.65 9.25 -20.58
C PHE A 151 -9.19 7.80 -20.42
N PHE A 152 -8.86 7.40 -19.19
CA PHE A 152 -8.24 6.13 -18.88
C PHE A 152 -9.10 5.27 -17.97
N ASP A 153 -8.91 3.95 -18.04
CA ASP A 153 -9.51 3.02 -17.11
C ASP A 153 -8.82 3.13 -15.73
N PRO A 154 -9.50 3.65 -14.70
CA PRO A 154 -8.87 3.90 -13.41
C PRO A 154 -8.40 2.61 -12.71
N GLU A 155 -8.97 1.46 -13.02
CA GLU A 155 -8.57 0.17 -12.43
C GLU A 155 -7.29 -0.40 -13.07
N GLN A 156 -6.91 0.11 -14.24
CA GLN A 156 -5.73 -0.31 -14.98
C GLN A 156 -4.57 0.70 -14.94
N ILE A 157 -4.71 1.79 -14.22
CA ILE A 157 -3.59 2.72 -13.98
C ILE A 157 -2.67 2.11 -12.93
N SER A 158 -1.43 1.88 -13.30
CA SER A 158 -0.44 1.27 -12.41
C SER A 158 0.86 2.08 -12.36
N PRO A 159 1.37 2.39 -11.15
CA PRO A 159 2.72 2.88 -10.99
C PRO A 159 3.69 1.71 -11.03
N ASP A 160 4.69 1.78 -11.89
CA ASP A 160 5.78 0.82 -11.96
C ASP A 160 7.07 1.44 -11.41
N PHE A 161 7.69 0.76 -10.45
CA PHE A 161 8.91 1.20 -9.79
C PHE A 161 10.11 0.59 -10.51
N LYS A 162 10.91 1.45 -11.14
CA LYS A 162 12.07 1.03 -11.95
C LYS A 162 13.36 1.60 -11.37
N ASN A 163 14.47 0.93 -11.69
CA ASN A 163 15.82 1.37 -11.30
C ASN A 163 15.89 1.74 -9.81
N VAL A 164 15.28 0.92 -8.97
CA VAL A 164 15.30 1.09 -7.52
C VAL A 164 16.72 0.90 -7.02
N ASP A 165 17.32 1.97 -6.47
CA ASP A 165 18.70 1.97 -6.03
C ASP A 165 18.81 2.36 -4.55
N PRO A 166 18.88 1.38 -3.63
CA PRO A 166 19.03 1.66 -2.20
C PRO A 166 20.37 2.33 -1.84
N ASN A 167 21.41 2.13 -2.65
CA ASN A 167 22.73 2.69 -2.38
C ASN A 167 22.77 4.21 -2.66
N ASN A 168 22.18 4.63 -3.76
CA ASN A 168 22.11 6.05 -4.15
C ASN A 168 20.82 6.72 -3.61
N GLY A 169 19.85 5.94 -3.11
CA GLY A 169 18.58 6.49 -2.63
C GLY A 169 17.73 7.07 -3.74
N THR A 170 17.62 6.36 -4.87
CA THR A 170 16.85 6.83 -6.03
C THR A 170 15.88 5.79 -6.54
N VAL A 171 14.78 6.26 -7.16
CA VAL A 171 13.77 5.42 -7.80
C VAL A 171 13.17 6.15 -8.98
N ASP A 172 12.92 5.40 -10.06
CA ASP A 172 12.14 5.86 -11.21
C ASP A 172 10.70 5.37 -11.08
N ILE A 173 9.73 6.21 -11.43
CA ILE A 173 8.32 5.83 -11.47
C ILE A 173 7.81 5.97 -12.89
N GLU A 174 7.21 4.90 -13.42
CA GLU A 174 6.52 4.90 -14.70
C GLU A 174 5.02 4.63 -14.49
N TYR A 175 4.19 5.58 -14.87
CA TYR A 175 2.74 5.40 -14.80
C TYR A 175 2.23 4.77 -16.09
N GLY A 176 1.70 3.53 -16.00
CA GLY A 176 1.05 2.84 -17.10
C GLY A 176 -0.42 3.25 -17.20
N LEU A 177 -0.83 3.69 -18.39
CA LEU A 177 -2.19 4.11 -18.69
C LEU A 177 -2.84 3.18 -19.71
N VAL A 178 -4.12 2.91 -19.53
CA VAL A 178 -4.94 2.15 -20.50
C VAL A 178 -6.14 3.02 -20.87
N PRO A 179 -6.30 3.42 -22.15
CA PRO A 179 -7.44 4.21 -22.58
C PRO A 179 -8.77 3.49 -22.34
N LYS A 180 -9.81 4.25 -21.95
CA LYS A 180 -11.18 3.71 -21.84
C LYS A 180 -11.65 3.21 -23.19
N GLY A 181 -12.34 2.05 -23.20
CA GLY A 181 -12.91 1.46 -24.41
C GLY A 181 -11.91 0.68 -25.28
N ALA A 182 -10.63 0.60 -24.94
CA ALA A 182 -9.65 -0.22 -25.65
C ALA A 182 -10.03 -1.70 -25.72
N SER A 183 -10.70 -2.20 -24.67
CA SER A 183 -11.22 -3.58 -24.61
C SER A 183 -12.54 -3.79 -25.40
N GLN A 184 -13.27 -2.72 -25.74
CA GLN A 184 -14.52 -2.83 -26.53
C GLN A 184 -14.26 -2.90 -28.03
N VAL A 185 -13.14 -2.37 -28.51
CA VAL A 185 -12.79 -2.39 -29.94
C VAL A 185 -12.40 -3.79 -30.41
N GLU A 186 -11.80 -4.60 -29.57
CA GLU A 186 -11.44 -5.99 -29.90
C GLU A 186 -12.66 -6.92 -30.04
N LEU A 187 -13.76 -6.63 -29.32
CA LEU A 187 -14.98 -7.44 -29.40
C LEU A 187 -15.88 -7.11 -30.61
N GLN A 188 -15.74 -5.94 -31.21
CA GLN A 188 -16.51 -5.56 -32.41
C GLN A 188 -15.84 -5.96 -33.74
N GLY A 189 -14.57 -6.33 -33.74
CA GLY A 189 -13.84 -6.77 -34.90
C GLY A 189 -14.07 -8.24 -35.34
N GLY A 190 -14.89 -9.00 -34.58
CA GLY A 190 -15.06 -10.44 -34.77
C GLY A 190 -16.38 -10.91 -35.42
N TYR A 191 -17.28 -10.01 -35.86
CA TYR A 191 -18.56 -10.44 -36.42
C TYR A 191 -18.85 -9.74 -37.74
N GLY A 192 -18.30 -10.26 -38.81
CA GLY A 192 -18.61 -9.78 -40.16
C GLY A 192 -17.88 -10.53 -41.25
N GLY A 193 -18.35 -11.73 -41.58
CA GLY A 193 -17.78 -12.43 -42.72
C GLY A 193 -18.35 -13.83 -42.86
N GLY A 194 -19.64 -13.94 -43.01
CA GLY A 194 -20.26 -15.15 -43.46
C GLY A 194 -21.17 -14.86 -44.62
N GLY A 195 -20.90 -15.46 -45.76
CA GLY A 195 -21.90 -15.53 -46.75
C GLY A 195 -21.36 -15.38 -48.18
N PHE A 196 -21.07 -16.45 -48.79
CA PHE A 196 -21.64 -17.03 -50.03
C PHE A 196 -20.84 -18.28 -50.37
#